data_50f4cf971d1936ce5ade156abcf0f3b5
#
_entry.id   50f4cf971d1936ce5ade156abcf0f3b5
#
_cell.length_a   1.000
_cell.length_b   1.000
_cell.length_c   1.000
_cell.angle_alpha   90.00
_cell.angle_beta   90.00
_cell.angle_gamma   90.00
#
_symmetry.space_group_name_H-M   'P 1'
#
loop_
_entity.id
_entity.type
_entity.pdbx_description
1 polymer ?
#
loop_
_entity_poly.entity_id
_entity_poly.type
_entity_poly.pdbx_seq_one_letter_code
_entity_poly.pdbx_strand_id
1 'polypeptide(L)'
;TRSELVADMAGFDFGFEKAIRASNTTFLDLTSESARQSLTQYGTAGGLRNRLPAMLAERDVDRAVIDSTMLLDHFVEDPEAELTEFITRLKDVDATILLISEMTDPSAYSAEHYLAHGVIFLHNFLEGGGMRRAAQLIKMRGTPIDSDLRPMEFDDRGLHVSPEESFEGAFG
;
A
#
# COMPACT_ATOMS: atom_id res chain seq x y z
N THR A 1 -11.22 9.23 5.21
CA THR A 1 -11.47 9.14 6.67
C THR A 1 -11.78 7.72 7.10
N ARG A 2 -11.67 7.44 8.41
CA ARG A 2 -12.02 6.12 8.97
C ARG A 2 -13.46 5.72 8.70
N SER A 3 -14.39 6.67 8.78
CA SER A 3 -15.82 6.40 8.56
C SER A 3 -16.14 6.08 7.10
N GLU A 4 -15.50 6.75 6.17
CA GLU A 4 -15.61 6.45 4.73
C GLU A 4 -15.07 5.05 4.45
N LEU A 5 -13.86 4.73 4.91
CA LEU A 5 -13.28 3.41 4.70
C LEU A 5 -14.15 2.28 5.28
N VAL A 6 -14.75 2.48 6.45
CA VAL A 6 -15.70 1.51 7.03
C VAL A 6 -16.96 1.37 6.18
N ALA A 7 -17.48 2.48 5.63
CA ALA A 7 -18.65 2.46 4.74
C ALA A 7 -18.34 1.75 3.42
N ASP A 8 -17.18 2.02 2.82
CA ASP A 8 -16.74 1.39 1.57
C ASP A 8 -16.54 -0.12 1.73
N MET A 9 -16.06 -0.56 2.89
CA MET A 9 -15.83 -1.97 3.20
C MET A 9 -17.08 -2.71 3.73
N ALA A 10 -18.18 -2.02 3.95
CA ALA A 10 -19.39 -2.63 4.53
C ALA A 10 -20.07 -3.68 3.63
N GLY A 11 -19.78 -3.65 2.33
CA GLY A 11 -20.26 -4.64 1.36
C GLY A 11 -19.53 -5.99 1.39
N PHE A 12 -18.42 -6.08 2.14
CA PHE A 12 -17.60 -7.29 2.22
C PHE A 12 -17.79 -8.02 3.55
N ASP A 13 -17.83 -9.35 3.51
CA ASP A 13 -18.02 -10.21 4.68
C ASP A 13 -16.68 -10.78 5.23
N PHE A 14 -15.65 -9.94 5.34
CA PHE A 14 -14.38 -10.33 5.98
C PHE A 14 -14.15 -9.66 7.34
N GLY A 15 -15.19 -9.04 7.91
CA GLY A 15 -15.16 -8.51 9.27
C GLY A 15 -14.32 -7.24 9.44
N PHE A 16 -14.18 -6.41 8.42
CA PHE A 16 -13.35 -5.20 8.42
C PHE A 16 -13.70 -4.24 9.56
N GLU A 17 -15.00 -3.94 9.76
CA GLU A 17 -15.43 -3.04 10.83
C GLU A 17 -15.01 -3.55 12.22
N LYS A 18 -15.13 -4.86 12.44
CA LYS A 18 -14.69 -5.48 13.70
C LYS A 18 -13.18 -5.34 13.89
N ALA A 19 -12.41 -5.59 12.82
CA ALA A 19 -10.95 -5.48 12.85
C ALA A 19 -10.49 -4.04 13.14
N ILE A 20 -11.05 -3.04 12.45
CA ILE A 20 -10.64 -1.64 12.62
C ILE A 20 -11.09 -1.02 13.95
N ARG A 21 -12.08 -1.62 14.63
CA ARG A 21 -12.55 -1.22 15.97
C ARG A 21 -11.85 -1.98 17.10
N ALA A 22 -11.04 -2.96 16.78
CA ALA A 22 -10.32 -3.73 17.80
C ALA A 22 -9.34 -2.86 18.57
N SER A 23 -9.11 -3.17 19.84
CA SER A 23 -8.24 -2.39 20.74
C SER A 23 -6.76 -2.39 20.31
N ASN A 24 -6.35 -3.37 19.51
CA ASN A 24 -5.02 -3.49 18.95
C ASN A 24 -4.89 -2.87 17.55
N THR A 25 -5.89 -2.14 17.08
CA THR A 25 -5.87 -1.44 15.80
C THR A 25 -5.85 0.07 16.00
N THR A 26 -4.90 0.74 15.38
CA THR A 26 -4.82 2.20 15.34
C THR A 26 -5.06 2.68 13.92
N PHE A 27 -5.99 3.60 13.74
CA PHE A 27 -6.23 4.29 12.49
C PHE A 27 -5.69 5.73 12.58
N LEU A 28 -4.87 6.11 11.62
CA LEU A 28 -4.34 7.46 11.49
C LEU A 28 -4.88 8.07 10.21
N ASP A 29 -5.62 9.15 10.34
CA ASP A 29 -6.07 9.95 9.21
C ASP A 29 -5.10 11.13 9.02
N LEU A 30 -4.16 10.98 8.10
CA LEU A 30 -3.15 12.00 7.80
C LEU A 30 -3.69 13.11 6.90
N THR A 31 -4.91 13.00 6.39
CA THR A 31 -5.56 14.05 5.60
C THR A 31 -6.25 15.10 6.47
N SER A 32 -6.49 14.80 7.75
CA SER A 32 -7.11 15.74 8.68
C SER A 32 -6.21 16.93 8.99
N GLU A 33 -6.81 18.11 9.17
CA GLU A 33 -6.09 19.34 9.48
C GLU A 33 -5.26 19.22 10.77
N SER A 34 -5.81 18.55 11.80
CA SER A 34 -5.12 18.30 13.07
C SER A 34 -3.90 17.38 12.90
N ALA A 35 -3.98 16.37 12.03
CA ALA A 35 -2.85 15.50 11.73
C ALA A 35 -1.77 16.27 10.95
N ARG A 36 -2.18 17.05 9.94
CA ARG A 36 -1.26 17.91 9.19
C ARG A 36 -0.55 18.91 10.09
N GLN A 37 -1.27 19.59 10.97
CA GLN A 37 -0.69 20.53 11.94
C GLN A 37 0.29 19.82 12.88
N SER A 38 -0.03 18.62 13.35
CA SER A 38 0.87 17.82 14.18
C SER A 38 2.15 17.42 13.42
N LEU A 39 2.04 17.08 12.15
CA LEU A 39 3.18 16.73 11.30
C LEU A 39 4.04 17.97 10.96
N THR A 40 3.40 19.12 10.68
CA THR A 40 4.09 20.39 10.38
C THR A 40 4.64 21.07 11.64
N GLN A 41 4.05 20.89 12.79
CA GLN A 41 4.53 21.46 14.06
C GLN A 41 5.88 20.88 14.49
N TYR A 42 6.24 19.70 14.03
CA TYR A 42 7.59 19.14 14.16
C TYR A 42 8.56 19.62 13.07
N GLY A 43 8.16 20.60 12.29
CA GLY A 43 8.84 21.76 11.73
C GLY A 43 10.09 21.56 10.88
N THR A 44 10.33 20.39 10.32
CA THR A 44 11.41 20.19 9.34
C THR A 44 10.96 19.25 8.25
N ALA A 45 11.54 19.38 7.07
CA ALA A 45 11.33 18.53 5.88
C ALA A 45 11.45 17.01 6.13
N GLY A 46 11.79 16.57 7.31
CA GLY A 46 11.83 15.18 7.75
C GLY A 46 10.72 14.73 8.69
N GLY A 47 9.65 15.52 8.87
CA GLY A 47 8.64 15.24 9.90
C GLY A 47 7.97 13.86 9.78
N LEU A 48 7.32 13.58 8.66
CA LEU A 48 6.63 12.31 8.43
C LEU A 48 7.61 11.14 8.30
N ARG A 49 8.68 11.32 7.54
CA ARG A 49 9.74 10.34 7.28
C ARG A 49 10.41 9.83 8.57
N ASN A 50 10.54 10.69 9.57
CA ASN A 50 11.13 10.32 10.86
C ASN A 50 10.08 9.87 11.87
N ARG A 51 8.94 10.56 11.91
CA ARG A 51 7.94 10.37 12.96
C ARG A 51 7.13 9.10 12.79
N LEU A 52 6.76 8.74 11.56
CA LEU A 52 5.94 7.54 11.34
C LEU A 52 6.72 6.25 11.66
N PRO A 53 7.95 6.03 11.15
CA PRO A 53 8.74 4.87 11.57
C PRO A 53 9.00 4.80 13.07
N ALA A 54 9.32 5.93 13.70
CA ALA A 54 9.52 5.99 15.15
C ALA A 54 8.24 5.60 15.93
N MET A 55 7.10 6.12 15.50
CA MET A 55 5.81 5.78 16.12
C MET A 55 5.45 4.30 15.96
N LEU A 56 5.74 3.71 14.82
CA LEU A 56 5.51 2.28 14.59
C LEU A 56 6.38 1.43 15.53
N ALA A 57 7.64 1.78 15.67
CA ALA A 57 8.59 1.12 16.56
C ALA A 57 8.22 1.32 18.05
N GLU A 58 7.88 2.54 18.47
CA GLU A 58 7.47 2.86 19.85
C GLU A 58 6.22 2.10 20.30
N ARG A 59 5.34 1.75 19.36
CA ARG A 59 4.07 1.06 19.62
C ARG A 59 4.12 -0.44 19.43
N ASP A 60 5.27 -0.99 19.07
CA ASP A 60 5.48 -2.42 18.82
C ASP A 60 4.45 -2.95 17.80
N VAL A 61 4.37 -2.30 16.65
CA VAL A 61 3.37 -2.58 15.61
C VAL A 61 3.82 -3.78 14.77
N ASP A 62 3.04 -4.85 14.74
CA ASP A 62 3.33 -6.04 13.90
C ASP A 62 3.06 -5.79 12.41
N ARG A 63 2.01 -5.00 12.10
CA ARG A 63 1.55 -4.77 10.72
C ARG A 63 1.09 -3.34 10.52
N ALA A 64 1.53 -2.72 9.44
CA ALA A 64 1.08 -1.39 9.05
C ALA A 64 0.67 -1.36 7.57
N VAL A 65 -0.35 -0.57 7.26
CA VAL A 65 -0.76 -0.25 5.89
C VAL A 65 -0.66 1.26 5.73
N ILE A 66 0.05 1.69 4.71
CA ILE A 66 0.23 3.11 4.36
C ILE A 66 -0.40 3.33 2.98
N ASP A 67 -1.51 4.05 2.95
CA ASP A 67 -2.29 4.37 1.76
C ASP A 67 -2.34 5.91 1.61
N SER A 68 -1.61 6.47 0.72
CA SER A 68 -0.64 5.96 -0.27
C SER A 68 0.67 6.75 -0.21
N THR A 69 1.66 6.38 -1.05
CA THR A 69 2.93 7.13 -1.17
C THR A 69 2.75 8.56 -1.65
N MET A 70 1.70 8.86 -2.40
CA MET A 70 1.34 10.21 -2.85
C MET A 70 1.13 11.19 -1.68
N LEU A 71 0.93 10.70 -0.47
CA LEU A 71 0.87 11.53 0.72
C LEU A 71 2.16 12.36 0.88
N LEU A 72 3.31 11.81 0.49
CA LEU A 72 4.59 12.50 0.59
C LEU A 72 4.69 13.69 -0.36
N ASP A 73 4.08 13.63 -1.55
CA ASP A 73 4.12 14.68 -2.56
C ASP A 73 3.55 16.01 -2.04
N HIS A 74 2.66 15.94 -1.06
CA HIS A 74 2.04 17.13 -0.45
C HIS A 74 2.89 17.80 0.65
N PHE A 75 3.94 17.13 1.12
CA PHE A 75 4.67 17.58 2.30
C PHE A 75 6.14 17.91 2.05
N VAL A 76 6.66 17.64 0.84
CA VAL A 76 8.10 17.71 0.58
C VAL A 76 8.40 18.37 -0.78
N GLU A 77 9.59 18.99 -0.87
CA GLU A 77 10.07 19.64 -2.09
C GLU A 77 10.67 18.66 -3.10
N ASP A 78 11.27 17.56 -2.62
CA ASP A 78 11.82 16.48 -3.43
C ASP A 78 11.19 15.14 -3.02
N PRO A 79 10.04 14.77 -3.61
CA PRO A 79 9.30 13.57 -3.23
C PRO A 79 10.09 12.29 -3.41
N GLU A 80 10.93 12.17 -4.44
CA GLU A 80 11.68 10.95 -4.73
C GLU A 80 12.77 10.68 -3.70
N ALA A 81 13.55 11.69 -3.35
CA ALA A 81 14.58 11.57 -2.31
C ALA A 81 13.97 11.28 -0.94
N GLU A 82 12.87 11.97 -0.60
CA GLU A 82 12.16 11.78 0.66
C GLU A 82 11.51 10.39 0.75
N LEU A 83 10.90 9.90 -0.34
CA LEU A 83 10.33 8.55 -0.40
C LEU A 83 11.41 7.48 -0.21
N THR A 84 12.56 7.65 -0.86
CA THR A 84 13.72 6.75 -0.71
C THR A 84 14.16 6.65 0.74
N GLU A 85 14.32 7.79 1.41
CA GLU A 85 14.72 7.81 2.82
C GLU A 85 13.63 7.29 3.75
N PHE A 86 12.37 7.61 3.47
CA PHE A 86 11.22 7.11 4.21
C PHE A 86 11.14 5.58 4.18
N ILE A 87 11.22 4.97 2.99
CA ILE A 87 11.20 3.51 2.85
C ILE A 87 12.42 2.88 3.55
N THR A 88 13.58 3.51 3.45
CA THR A 88 14.80 3.02 4.13
C THR A 88 14.58 2.95 5.64
N ARG A 89 13.98 3.98 6.24
CA ARG A 89 13.67 4.00 7.68
C ARG A 89 12.56 3.03 8.07
N LEU A 90 11.56 2.85 7.21
CA LEU A 90 10.51 1.84 7.44
C LEU A 90 11.08 0.41 7.50
N LYS A 91 12.16 0.13 6.77
CA LYS A 91 12.82 -1.17 6.80
C LYS A 91 13.54 -1.48 8.11
N ASP A 92 13.84 -0.47 8.90
CA ASP A 92 14.43 -0.62 10.24
C ASP A 92 13.37 -0.93 11.32
N VAL A 93 12.08 -0.84 10.97
CA VAL A 93 10.97 -1.20 11.87
C VAL A 93 10.73 -2.70 11.78
N ASP A 94 10.64 -3.38 12.92
CA ASP A 94 10.32 -4.81 13.00
C ASP A 94 8.81 -5.05 12.81
N ALA A 95 8.32 -4.75 11.60
CA ALA A 95 6.93 -4.89 11.22
C ALA A 95 6.78 -5.32 9.75
N THR A 96 5.67 -5.97 9.44
CA THR A 96 5.24 -6.13 8.04
C THR A 96 4.54 -4.87 7.57
N ILE A 97 5.12 -4.17 6.60
CA ILE A 97 4.57 -2.91 6.10
C ILE A 97 4.10 -3.08 4.65
N LEU A 98 2.82 -2.79 4.43
CA LEU A 98 2.22 -2.65 3.10
C LEU A 98 2.21 -1.17 2.74
N LEU A 99 2.90 -0.84 1.65
CA LEU A 99 2.94 0.50 1.09
C LEU A 99 2.15 0.49 -0.22
N ILE A 100 1.09 1.28 -0.30
CA ILE A 100 0.27 1.40 -1.49
C ILE A 100 0.82 2.54 -2.34
N SER A 101 1.11 2.23 -3.61
CA SER A 101 1.59 3.18 -4.60
C SER A 101 0.71 3.09 -5.84
N GLU A 102 0.33 4.23 -6.39
CA GLU A 102 -0.37 4.29 -7.65
C GLU A 102 0.64 4.27 -8.80
N MET A 103 0.40 3.41 -9.78
CA MET A 103 1.24 3.28 -10.95
C MET A 103 0.37 3.23 -12.20
N THR A 104 0.68 4.10 -13.14
CA THR A 104 -0.03 4.17 -14.42
C THR A 104 0.69 3.41 -15.53
N ASP A 105 1.99 3.16 -15.39
CA ASP A 105 2.83 2.44 -16.33
C ASP A 105 3.60 1.31 -15.61
N PRO A 106 3.24 0.04 -15.85
CA PRO A 106 3.91 -1.09 -15.20
C PRO A 106 5.38 -1.27 -15.63
N SER A 107 5.85 -0.58 -16.67
CA SER A 107 7.26 -0.56 -17.09
C SER A 107 8.10 0.51 -16.39
N ALA A 108 7.45 1.49 -15.75
CA ALA A 108 8.10 2.57 -15.04
C ALA A 108 8.38 2.17 -13.58
N TYR A 109 9.60 1.73 -13.31
CA TYR A 109 10.03 1.41 -11.95
C TYR A 109 10.48 2.67 -11.23
N SER A 110 9.87 2.94 -10.09
CA SER A 110 10.24 4.01 -9.16
C SER A 110 11.09 3.50 -7.98
N ALA A 111 11.56 4.40 -7.13
CA ALA A 111 12.46 4.07 -6.02
C ALA A 111 11.85 3.03 -5.06
N GLU A 112 10.55 3.12 -4.77
CA GLU A 112 9.85 2.18 -3.89
C GLU A 112 9.91 0.73 -4.39
N HIS A 113 9.83 0.51 -5.71
CA HIS A 113 9.90 -0.83 -6.28
C HIS A 113 11.28 -1.46 -6.10
N TYR A 114 12.35 -0.66 -6.21
CA TYR A 114 13.71 -1.14 -5.97
C TYR A 114 13.97 -1.42 -4.50
N LEU A 115 13.46 -0.58 -3.62
CA LEU A 115 13.72 -0.64 -2.19
C LEU A 115 12.88 -1.68 -1.47
N ALA A 116 11.63 -1.90 -1.87
CA ALA A 116 10.74 -2.89 -1.25
C ALA A 116 11.32 -4.31 -1.26
N HIS A 117 10.98 -5.11 -0.27
CA HIS A 117 11.29 -6.54 -0.22
C HIS A 117 10.47 -7.35 -1.22
N GLY A 118 9.20 -6.99 -1.39
CA GLY A 118 8.27 -7.55 -2.35
C GLY A 118 7.53 -6.47 -3.12
N VAL A 119 7.13 -6.77 -4.35
CA VAL A 119 6.31 -5.91 -5.19
C VAL A 119 5.21 -6.76 -5.81
N ILE A 120 3.98 -6.35 -5.56
CA ILE A 120 2.77 -6.96 -6.12
C ILE A 120 2.09 -5.90 -6.97
N PHE A 121 1.88 -6.18 -8.26
CA PHE A 121 1.10 -5.33 -9.14
C PHE A 121 -0.33 -5.84 -9.22
N LEU A 122 -1.27 -4.90 -9.12
CA LEU A 122 -2.68 -5.12 -9.39
C LEU A 122 -3.02 -4.45 -10.72
N HIS A 123 -3.22 -5.26 -11.73
CA HIS A 123 -3.52 -4.81 -13.08
C HIS A 123 -5.01 -4.64 -13.29
N ASN A 124 -5.38 -3.61 -14.03
CA ASN A 124 -6.75 -3.35 -14.45
C ASN A 124 -6.72 -2.86 -15.91
N PHE A 125 -7.24 -3.64 -16.82
CA PHE A 125 -7.17 -3.36 -18.25
C PHE A 125 -8.48 -3.68 -18.97
N LEU A 126 -8.71 -2.99 -20.09
CA LEU A 126 -9.89 -3.18 -20.93
C LEU A 126 -9.61 -4.27 -21.96
N GLU A 127 -10.39 -5.34 -21.92
CA GLU A 127 -10.30 -6.45 -22.87
C GLU A 127 -11.71 -6.89 -23.30
N GLY A 128 -11.94 -7.04 -24.60
CA GLY A 128 -13.22 -7.52 -25.13
C GLY A 128 -14.43 -6.67 -24.75
N GLY A 129 -14.22 -5.38 -24.43
CA GLY A 129 -15.27 -4.46 -23.99
C GLY A 129 -15.61 -4.54 -22.51
N GLY A 130 -14.87 -5.31 -21.71
CA GLY A 130 -15.00 -5.42 -20.26
C GLY A 130 -13.68 -5.14 -19.52
N MET A 131 -13.80 -4.72 -18.26
CA MET A 131 -12.61 -4.58 -17.40
C MET A 131 -12.18 -5.94 -16.89
N ARG A 132 -10.90 -6.25 -17.09
CA ARG A 132 -10.25 -7.45 -16.55
C ARG A 132 -9.23 -7.05 -15.51
N ARG A 133 -9.08 -7.88 -14.50
CA ARG A 133 -8.13 -7.63 -13.40
C ARG A 133 -7.20 -8.82 -13.24
N ALA A 134 -5.94 -8.52 -12.93
CA ALA A 134 -4.97 -9.55 -12.59
C ALA A 134 -4.03 -9.07 -11.49
N ALA A 135 -3.49 -10.02 -10.73
CA ALA A 135 -2.39 -9.80 -9.80
C ALA A 135 -1.10 -10.40 -10.40
N GLN A 136 0.03 -9.75 -10.13
CA GLN A 136 1.34 -10.20 -10.58
C GLN A 136 2.37 -9.99 -9.48
N LEU A 137 3.13 -11.02 -9.16
CA LEU A 137 4.30 -10.92 -8.29
C LEU A 137 5.50 -10.50 -9.12
N ILE A 138 5.96 -9.26 -8.96
CA ILE A 138 7.12 -8.74 -9.70
C ILE A 138 8.42 -9.11 -8.99
N LYS A 139 8.39 -9.11 -7.66
CA LYS A 139 9.56 -9.35 -6.84
C LYS A 139 9.15 -9.86 -5.47
N MET A 140 9.96 -10.79 -4.92
CA MET A 140 9.91 -11.20 -3.52
C MET A 140 11.31 -11.66 -3.12
N ARG A 141 12.02 -10.85 -2.35
CA ARG A 141 13.41 -11.15 -1.95
C ARG A 141 13.45 -12.40 -1.08
N GLY A 142 14.37 -13.30 -1.39
CA GLY A 142 14.55 -14.54 -0.62
C GLY A 142 13.49 -15.62 -0.89
N THR A 143 12.56 -15.39 -1.82
CA THR A 143 11.50 -16.35 -2.15
C THR A 143 11.43 -16.55 -3.66
N PRO A 144 11.45 -17.77 -4.16
CA PRO A 144 11.11 -18.06 -5.56
C PRO A 144 9.67 -17.60 -5.84
N ILE A 145 9.47 -16.93 -6.94
CA ILE A 145 8.14 -16.46 -7.37
C ILE A 145 7.84 -16.92 -8.78
N ASP A 146 6.56 -17.11 -9.04
CA ASP A 146 5.99 -17.12 -10.35
C ASP A 146 5.53 -15.69 -10.67
N SER A 147 6.02 -15.14 -11.79
CA SER A 147 5.72 -13.77 -12.22
C SER A 147 4.62 -13.72 -13.28
N ASP A 148 3.91 -14.82 -13.51
CA ASP A 148 2.77 -14.84 -14.41
C ASP A 148 1.62 -13.97 -13.89
N LEU A 149 0.85 -13.41 -14.81
CA LEU A 149 -0.40 -12.72 -14.49
C LEU A 149 -1.44 -13.74 -14.04
N ARG A 150 -2.01 -13.52 -12.85
CA ARG A 150 -3.05 -14.35 -12.29
C ARG A 150 -4.38 -13.61 -12.28
N PRO A 151 -5.47 -14.19 -12.83
CA PRO A 151 -6.78 -13.59 -12.78
C PRO A 151 -7.19 -13.20 -11.35
N MET A 152 -7.79 -12.03 -11.22
CA MET A 152 -8.20 -11.47 -9.95
C MET A 152 -9.65 -11.01 -10.01
N GLU A 153 -10.44 -11.39 -9.02
CA GLU A 153 -11.85 -11.05 -8.90
C GLU A 153 -12.17 -10.52 -7.50
N PHE A 154 -13.26 -9.77 -7.41
CA PHE A 154 -13.83 -9.34 -6.14
C PHE A 154 -15.21 -9.97 -5.95
N ASP A 155 -15.44 -10.51 -4.77
CA ASP A 155 -16.75 -10.97 -4.31
C ASP A 155 -17.05 -10.42 -2.90
N ASP A 156 -18.12 -10.91 -2.28
CA ASP A 156 -18.50 -10.52 -0.92
C ASP A 156 -17.46 -10.87 0.16
N ARG A 157 -16.58 -11.82 -0.12
CA ARG A 157 -15.48 -12.24 0.79
C ARG A 157 -14.19 -11.48 0.54
N GLY A 158 -14.14 -10.61 -0.47
CA GLY A 158 -13.02 -9.75 -0.79
C GLY A 158 -12.33 -10.05 -2.11
N LEU A 159 -11.02 -9.96 -2.13
CA LEU A 159 -10.19 -10.15 -3.30
C LEU A 159 -9.76 -11.62 -3.41
N HIS A 160 -10.00 -12.21 -4.58
CA HIS A 160 -9.61 -13.57 -4.92
C HIS A 160 -8.62 -13.55 -6.10
N VAL A 161 -7.55 -14.33 -5.99
CA VAL A 161 -6.59 -14.54 -7.07
C VAL A 161 -6.61 -16.02 -7.41
N SER A 162 -6.74 -16.36 -8.70
CA SER A 162 -6.74 -17.75 -9.18
C SER A 162 -5.29 -18.25 -9.34
N PRO A 163 -4.77 -19.09 -8.45
CA PRO A 163 -3.36 -19.48 -8.47
C PRO A 163 -3.01 -20.45 -9.62
N GLU A 164 -4.00 -21.22 -10.08
CA GLU A 164 -3.82 -22.26 -11.12
C GLU A 164 -4.03 -21.73 -12.55
N GLU A 165 -4.65 -20.55 -12.68
CA GLU A 165 -5.01 -19.97 -13.97
C GLU A 165 -3.97 -18.95 -14.39
N SER A 166 -3.47 -19.05 -15.62
CA SER A 166 -2.68 -18.00 -16.25
C SER A 166 -3.59 -17.07 -17.03
N PHE A 167 -3.26 -15.80 -17.03
CA PHE A 167 -4.00 -14.80 -17.80
C PHE A 167 -3.53 -14.87 -19.27
N GLU A 168 -4.31 -15.54 -20.14
CA GLU A 168 -3.99 -15.65 -21.56
C GLU A 168 -4.43 -14.38 -22.31
N GLY A 169 -3.52 -13.74 -23.04
CA GLY A 169 -3.85 -12.77 -24.09
C GLY A 169 -3.75 -11.28 -23.74
N ALA A 170 -3.22 -10.90 -22.59
CA ALA A 170 -3.21 -9.49 -22.19
C ALA A 170 -2.22 -8.58 -22.95
N PHE A 171 -1.27 -9.12 -23.68
CA PHE A 171 -0.20 -8.36 -24.36
C PHE A 171 0.12 -8.96 -25.74
N GLY A 172 -0.88 -9.01 -26.62
CA GLY A 172 -0.71 -9.31 -28.03
C GLY A 172 -0.68 -8.04 -28.86
#